data_f0b69cba89ebc1126cab931b36e64d9b
#
_entry.id   f0b69cba89ebc1126cab931b36e64d9b
#
_cell.length_a   1.000
_cell.length_b   1.000
_cell.length_c   1.000
_cell.angle_alpha   90.00
_cell.angle_beta   90.00
_cell.angle_gamma   90.00
#
_symmetry.space_group_name_H-M   'P 1'
#
loop_
_entity.id
_entity.type
_entity.pdbx_description
1 polymer ?
#
loop_
_entity_poly.entity_id
_entity_poly.type
_entity_poly.pdbx_seq_one_letter_code
_entity_poly.pdbx_strand_id
1 'polypeptide(L)'
;MPHIPVPAAELNTRLDRLRCAMTEKDPAWSMLLLDNTLDMYYFTGTMQDGALVVTPDQATLFVRRSFDVAKDESAFADIRPMGSFRGIKEVYPDIPETVYVAAKAMTLQKLSMLNKHLPFAPKPMDGVLSGLRSVKSAYELDCMRESGRLHRYVIEGLAPAFLREGVSEARLCSEICTAIVDRGGMGISRYNQPAAEDVLGIASFSENSLRPTALDSPSGCVGTSTAMKSIGSSERTLHEGDTILLDIPCGWRGYHTDKSITFYYGELDKHPQSGVIRAAREQCITLENETASLLRAG
;
A
#
# COMPACT_ATOMS: atom_id res chain seq x y z
N MET A 1 18.24 -1.87 -9.29
CA MET A 1 18.99 -1.32 -8.14
C MET A 1 19.28 -2.44 -7.17
N PRO A 2 20.37 -2.43 -6.41
CA PRO A 2 20.62 -3.43 -5.40
C PRO A 2 19.49 -3.41 -4.35
N HIS A 3 19.12 -4.58 -3.88
CA HIS A 3 18.11 -4.73 -2.83
C HIS A 3 18.68 -4.14 -1.53
N ILE A 4 18.12 -3.05 -1.03
CA ILE A 4 18.56 -2.43 0.22
C ILE A 4 17.54 -2.83 1.29
N PRO A 5 17.93 -3.65 2.28
CA PRO A 5 17.04 -4.07 3.36
C PRO A 5 16.56 -2.88 4.21
N VAL A 6 15.42 -3.06 4.87
CA VAL A 6 15.02 -2.17 5.97
C VAL A 6 16.09 -2.26 7.07
N PRO A 7 16.63 -1.14 7.57
CA PRO A 7 17.70 -1.18 8.57
C PRO A 7 17.29 -1.94 9.84
N ALA A 8 18.19 -2.74 10.40
CA ALA A 8 17.94 -3.49 11.63
C ALA A 8 17.50 -2.59 12.80
N ALA A 9 18.07 -1.40 12.93
CA ALA A 9 17.67 -0.43 13.95
C ALA A 9 16.21 0.00 13.82
N GLU A 10 15.72 0.18 12.58
CA GLU A 10 14.31 0.51 12.32
C GLU A 10 13.40 -0.66 12.70
N LEU A 11 13.75 -1.90 12.32
CA LEU A 11 12.98 -3.09 12.66
C LEU A 11 12.89 -3.29 14.19
N ASN A 12 14.01 -3.11 14.90
CA ASN A 12 14.04 -3.20 16.36
C ASN A 12 13.16 -2.13 17.01
N THR A 13 13.25 -0.87 16.55
CA THR A 13 12.40 0.21 17.05
C THR A 13 10.91 -0.09 16.86
N ARG A 14 10.52 -0.67 15.73
CA ARG A 14 9.12 -1.07 15.49
C ARG A 14 8.66 -2.18 16.42
N LEU A 15 9.52 -3.19 16.68
CA LEU A 15 9.24 -4.24 17.66
C LEU A 15 9.10 -3.70 19.09
N ASP A 16 9.96 -2.78 19.48
CA ASP A 16 9.91 -2.17 20.81
C ASP A 16 8.62 -1.34 20.99
N ARG A 17 8.24 -0.56 19.97
CA ARG A 17 6.95 0.16 19.95
C ARG A 17 5.76 -0.81 20.02
N LEU A 18 5.83 -1.95 19.33
CA LEU A 18 4.81 -2.99 19.38
C LEU A 18 4.68 -3.55 20.82
N ARG A 19 5.79 -3.91 21.44
CA ARG A 19 5.80 -4.42 22.82
C ARG A 19 5.24 -3.42 23.81
N CYS A 20 5.63 -2.16 23.71
CA CYS A 20 5.07 -1.08 24.55
C CYS A 20 3.56 -0.98 24.37
N ALA A 21 3.08 -0.86 23.13
CA ALA A 21 1.66 -0.72 22.84
C ALA A 21 0.83 -1.96 23.27
N MET A 22 1.42 -3.16 23.16
CA MET A 22 0.76 -4.37 23.65
C MET A 22 0.70 -4.40 25.17
N THR A 23 1.74 -3.99 25.87
CA THR A 23 1.78 -3.92 27.34
C THR A 23 0.80 -2.88 27.87
N GLU A 24 0.65 -1.74 27.18
CA GLU A 24 -0.36 -0.74 27.52
C GLU A 24 -1.79 -1.27 27.33
N LYS A 25 -2.01 -2.04 26.24
CA LYS A 25 -3.32 -2.62 25.94
C LYS A 25 -3.71 -3.75 26.90
N ASP A 26 -2.78 -4.61 27.22
CA ASP A 26 -2.96 -5.79 28.07
C ASP A 26 -1.63 -6.15 28.76
N PRO A 27 -1.41 -5.72 30.01
CA PRO A 27 -0.15 -6.02 30.72
C PRO A 27 0.17 -7.52 30.86
N ALA A 28 -0.83 -8.39 30.69
CA ALA A 28 -0.68 -9.84 30.79
C ALA A 28 -0.48 -10.53 29.40
N TRP A 29 -0.32 -9.77 28.32
CA TRP A 29 -0.08 -10.38 27.03
C TRP A 29 1.22 -11.18 27.03
N SER A 30 1.23 -12.31 26.34
CA SER A 30 2.38 -13.20 26.34
C SER A 30 2.84 -13.62 24.94
N MET A 31 1.94 -13.60 23.96
CA MET A 31 2.28 -13.97 22.57
C MET A 31 1.38 -13.29 21.57
N LEU A 32 1.96 -12.89 20.44
CA LEU A 32 1.23 -12.53 19.25
C LEU A 32 1.80 -13.30 18.03
N LEU A 33 0.95 -13.53 17.04
CA LEU A 33 1.29 -14.19 15.79
C LEU A 33 0.76 -13.37 14.61
N LEU A 34 1.66 -12.98 13.72
CA LEU A 34 1.37 -12.27 12.48
C LEU A 34 1.76 -13.14 11.29
N ASP A 35 0.88 -13.26 10.31
CA ASP A 35 1.06 -14.14 9.15
C ASP A 35 0.60 -13.50 7.83
N ASN A 36 0.19 -12.24 7.87
CA ASN A 36 -0.11 -11.45 6.69
C ASN A 36 1.14 -10.70 6.20
N THR A 37 1.26 -10.56 4.89
CA THR A 37 2.44 -10.01 4.24
C THR A 37 2.75 -8.56 4.63
N LEU A 38 1.71 -7.73 4.85
CA LEU A 38 1.89 -6.31 5.20
C LEU A 38 2.55 -6.14 6.58
N ASP A 39 1.99 -6.80 7.60
CA ASP A 39 2.53 -6.70 8.96
C ASP A 39 3.87 -7.41 9.08
N MET A 40 4.05 -8.56 8.40
CA MET A 40 5.36 -9.22 8.33
C MET A 40 6.41 -8.30 7.71
N TYR A 41 6.13 -7.65 6.57
CA TYR A 41 7.06 -6.70 5.99
C TYR A 41 7.37 -5.53 6.95
N TYR A 42 6.37 -4.99 7.61
CA TYR A 42 6.55 -3.86 8.53
C TYR A 42 7.53 -4.19 9.66
N PHE A 43 7.43 -5.39 10.26
CA PHE A 43 8.27 -5.77 11.39
C PHE A 43 9.55 -6.50 11.02
N THR A 44 9.62 -7.09 9.83
CA THR A 44 10.77 -7.95 9.46
C THR A 44 11.49 -7.52 8.19
N GLY A 45 10.90 -6.64 7.39
CA GLY A 45 11.49 -6.21 6.11
C GLY A 45 11.38 -7.22 4.97
N THR A 46 10.66 -8.33 5.16
CA THR A 46 10.41 -9.35 4.13
C THR A 46 8.94 -9.72 4.04
N MET A 47 8.47 -10.09 2.83
CA MET A 47 7.11 -10.54 2.55
C MET A 47 7.02 -12.04 2.31
N GLN A 48 8.06 -12.81 2.61
CA GLN A 48 8.09 -14.25 2.35
C GLN A 48 7.05 -15.01 3.19
N ASP A 49 6.57 -16.13 2.64
CA ASP A 49 5.51 -16.94 3.27
C ASP A 49 5.96 -17.52 4.60
N GLY A 50 5.27 -17.18 5.68
CA GLY A 50 5.64 -17.61 7.02
C GLY A 50 4.74 -17.07 8.12
N ALA A 51 5.34 -16.94 9.31
CA ALA A 51 4.70 -16.33 10.47
C ALA A 51 5.76 -15.65 11.36
N LEU A 52 5.43 -14.46 11.84
CA LEU A 52 6.19 -13.77 12.87
C LEU A 52 5.53 -14.03 14.22
N VAL A 53 6.29 -14.61 15.14
CA VAL A 53 5.88 -14.78 16.54
C VAL A 53 6.64 -13.76 17.38
N VAL A 54 5.93 -13.01 18.22
CA VAL A 54 6.53 -12.04 19.14
C VAL A 54 6.01 -12.30 20.54
N THR A 55 6.92 -12.31 21.50
CA THR A 55 6.66 -12.30 22.94
C THR A 55 7.24 -11.03 23.56
N PRO A 56 7.03 -10.76 24.84
CA PRO A 56 7.69 -9.62 25.51
C PRO A 56 9.21 -9.59 25.33
N ASP A 57 9.86 -10.76 25.27
CA ASP A 57 11.32 -10.87 25.29
C ASP A 57 11.92 -11.26 23.93
N GLN A 58 11.16 -11.93 23.07
CA GLN A 58 11.67 -12.53 21.83
C GLN A 58 10.81 -12.18 20.63
N ALA A 59 11.41 -12.26 19.42
CA ALA A 59 10.69 -12.18 18.17
C ALA A 59 11.39 -13.10 17.15
N THR A 60 10.66 -14.05 16.57
CA THR A 60 11.17 -15.02 15.61
C THR A 60 10.31 -15.02 14.35
N LEU A 61 10.94 -14.82 13.20
CA LEU A 61 10.31 -14.99 11.90
C LEU A 61 10.51 -16.44 11.44
N PHE A 62 9.42 -17.17 11.29
CA PHE A 62 9.40 -18.51 10.72
C PHE A 62 9.04 -18.43 9.25
N VAL A 63 9.93 -18.86 8.36
CA VAL A 63 9.75 -18.80 6.91
C VAL A 63 9.49 -20.20 6.35
N ARG A 64 8.36 -20.37 5.69
CA ARG A 64 7.94 -21.65 5.13
C ARG A 64 8.47 -21.87 3.72
N ARG A 65 8.57 -20.81 2.93
CA ARG A 65 9.06 -20.84 1.56
C ARG A 65 10.06 -19.72 1.34
N SER A 66 11.06 -19.97 0.50
CA SER A 66 12.07 -18.98 0.14
C SER A 66 12.87 -18.46 1.35
N PHE A 67 13.29 -19.38 2.23
CA PHE A 67 14.04 -19.03 3.43
C PHE A 67 15.34 -18.26 3.13
N ASP A 68 16.10 -18.68 2.13
CA ASP A 68 17.36 -18.01 1.77
C ASP A 68 17.10 -16.59 1.25
N VAL A 69 16.02 -16.40 0.47
CA VAL A 69 15.61 -15.07 0.02
C VAL A 69 15.24 -14.18 1.20
N ALA A 70 14.50 -14.69 2.18
CA ALA A 70 14.16 -13.92 3.38
C ALA A 70 15.41 -13.46 4.14
N LYS A 71 16.44 -14.30 4.23
CA LYS A 71 17.72 -13.95 4.86
C LYS A 71 18.50 -12.90 4.08
N ASP A 72 18.44 -12.95 2.75
CA ASP A 72 19.18 -12.02 1.89
C ASP A 72 18.52 -10.63 1.86
N GLU A 73 17.19 -10.56 1.96
CA GLU A 73 16.44 -9.32 1.85
C GLU A 73 16.10 -8.64 3.18
N SER A 74 16.29 -9.34 4.31
CA SER A 74 15.91 -8.86 5.64
C SER A 74 17.10 -8.73 6.59
N ALA A 75 17.15 -7.62 7.32
CA ALA A 75 18.07 -7.42 8.46
C ALA A 75 17.46 -7.85 9.81
N PHE A 76 16.38 -8.63 9.80
CA PHE A 76 15.76 -9.16 11.01
C PHE A 76 16.65 -10.22 11.67
N ALA A 77 16.77 -10.17 13.01
CA ALA A 77 17.81 -10.92 13.71
C ALA A 77 17.58 -12.44 13.75
N ASP A 78 16.35 -12.90 14.01
CA ASP A 78 16.04 -14.32 14.18
C ASP A 78 15.06 -14.81 13.09
N ILE A 79 15.62 -15.30 12.00
CA ILE A 79 14.89 -15.90 10.89
C ILE A 79 15.16 -17.41 10.86
N ARG A 80 14.11 -18.22 10.89
CA ARG A 80 14.20 -19.67 10.95
C ARG A 80 13.38 -20.34 9.84
N PRO A 81 13.88 -21.43 9.25
CA PRO A 81 13.10 -22.21 8.31
C PRO A 81 11.97 -22.94 9.04
N MET A 82 10.81 -23.10 8.39
CA MET A 82 9.66 -23.79 8.93
C MET A 82 9.00 -24.66 7.86
N GLY A 83 9.00 -25.98 8.05
CA GLY A 83 8.27 -26.92 7.18
C GLY A 83 6.76 -26.91 7.44
N SER A 84 6.35 -26.69 8.68
CA SER A 84 4.95 -26.55 9.11
C SER A 84 4.89 -25.73 10.40
N PHE A 85 3.70 -25.27 10.78
CA PHE A 85 3.49 -24.52 12.03
C PHE A 85 3.89 -25.29 13.31
N ARG A 86 4.15 -26.61 13.22
CA ARG A 86 4.75 -27.36 14.34
C ARG A 86 6.12 -26.84 14.73
N GLY A 87 6.91 -26.35 13.78
CA GLY A 87 8.24 -25.79 14.03
C GLY A 87 8.23 -24.60 14.98
N ILE A 88 7.11 -23.92 15.14
CA ILE A 88 6.96 -22.83 16.13
C ILE A 88 7.12 -23.39 17.54
N LYS A 89 6.64 -24.61 17.83
CA LYS A 89 6.79 -25.26 19.14
C LYS A 89 8.22 -25.67 19.50
N GLU A 90 9.09 -25.78 18.52
CA GLU A 90 10.51 -26.05 18.78
C GLU A 90 11.20 -24.86 19.46
N VAL A 91 10.67 -23.64 19.24
CA VAL A 91 11.16 -22.40 19.85
C VAL A 91 10.26 -21.94 20.99
N TYR A 92 8.96 -22.12 20.83
CA TYR A 92 7.92 -21.74 21.80
C TYR A 92 7.12 -22.99 22.19
N PRO A 93 7.65 -23.83 23.11
CA PRO A 93 7.00 -25.08 23.49
C PRO A 93 5.63 -24.87 24.16
N ASP A 94 5.53 -23.82 24.93
CA ASP A 94 4.32 -23.45 25.68
C ASP A 94 3.55 -22.37 24.91
N ILE A 95 2.52 -22.80 24.17
CA ILE A 95 1.61 -21.88 23.49
C ILE A 95 0.55 -21.43 24.51
N PRO A 96 0.40 -20.10 24.75
CA PRO A 96 -0.60 -19.62 25.69
C PRO A 96 -2.02 -19.88 25.20
N GLU A 97 -2.97 -19.95 26.11
CA GLU A 97 -4.39 -20.15 25.79
C GLU A 97 -4.90 -19.03 24.84
N THR A 98 -4.40 -17.84 25.00
CA THR A 98 -4.78 -16.68 24.16
C THR A 98 -3.56 -16.16 23.40
N VAL A 99 -3.69 -16.02 22.06
CA VAL A 99 -2.68 -15.43 21.18
C VAL A 99 -3.29 -14.24 20.44
N TYR A 100 -2.58 -13.12 20.43
CA TYR A 100 -2.98 -11.94 19.67
C TYR A 100 -2.69 -12.12 18.18
N VAL A 101 -3.64 -11.75 17.32
CA VAL A 101 -3.56 -11.91 15.86
C VAL A 101 -4.09 -10.67 15.14
N ALA A 102 -3.66 -10.47 13.88
CA ALA A 102 -4.26 -9.52 12.96
C ALA A 102 -5.59 -10.10 12.43
N ALA A 103 -6.68 -9.92 13.18
CA ALA A 103 -7.94 -10.61 12.93
C ALA A 103 -8.57 -10.26 11.59
N LYS A 104 -8.40 -9.03 11.08
CA LYS A 104 -8.89 -8.60 9.76
C LYS A 104 -8.25 -9.36 8.60
N ALA A 105 -7.01 -9.84 8.79
CA ALA A 105 -6.27 -10.59 7.79
C ALA A 105 -6.35 -12.12 8.00
N MET A 106 -6.81 -12.56 9.18
CA MET A 106 -6.88 -13.98 9.56
C MET A 106 -8.16 -14.63 9.02
N THR A 107 -8.02 -15.54 8.08
CA THR A 107 -9.17 -16.34 7.62
C THR A 107 -9.49 -17.46 8.58
N LEU A 108 -10.78 -17.88 8.65
CA LEU A 108 -11.19 -19.04 9.46
C LEU A 108 -10.44 -20.31 9.07
N GLN A 109 -10.16 -20.51 7.78
CA GLN A 109 -9.37 -21.64 7.30
C GLN A 109 -7.95 -21.61 7.86
N LYS A 110 -7.30 -20.45 7.85
CA LYS A 110 -5.94 -20.30 8.36
C LYS A 110 -5.88 -20.50 9.85
N LEU A 111 -6.81 -19.93 10.59
CA LEU A 111 -6.95 -20.16 12.05
C LEU A 111 -7.14 -21.65 12.35
N SER A 112 -8.00 -22.34 11.62
CA SER A 112 -8.22 -23.78 11.77
C SER A 112 -6.92 -24.59 11.50
N MET A 113 -6.14 -24.20 10.49
CA MET A 113 -4.84 -24.82 10.20
C MET A 113 -3.81 -24.56 11.30
N LEU A 114 -3.74 -23.36 11.84
CA LEU A 114 -2.88 -23.01 12.97
C LEU A 114 -3.26 -23.83 14.20
N ASN A 115 -4.53 -23.88 14.57
CA ASN A 115 -5.03 -24.55 15.75
C ASN A 115 -4.85 -26.08 15.74
N LYS A 116 -4.63 -26.71 14.57
CA LYS A 116 -4.22 -28.12 14.53
C LYS A 116 -2.86 -28.39 15.20
N HIS A 117 -2.00 -27.40 15.23
CA HIS A 117 -0.63 -27.52 15.74
C HIS A 117 -0.37 -26.62 16.95
N LEU A 118 -1.03 -25.46 16.99
CA LEU A 118 -0.89 -24.42 17.99
C LEU A 118 -2.29 -24.10 18.52
N PRO A 119 -2.84 -24.89 19.46
CA PRO A 119 -4.18 -24.63 19.98
C PRO A 119 -4.19 -23.36 20.84
N PHE A 120 -4.92 -22.33 20.39
CA PHE A 120 -5.12 -21.08 21.12
C PHE A 120 -6.46 -20.43 20.75
N ALA A 121 -6.96 -19.53 21.61
CA ALA A 121 -8.04 -18.63 21.33
C ALA A 121 -7.48 -17.32 20.71
N PRO A 122 -7.91 -16.89 19.51
CA PRO A 122 -7.39 -15.67 18.89
C PRO A 122 -7.99 -14.43 19.56
N LYS A 123 -7.15 -13.41 19.80
CA LYS A 123 -7.55 -12.09 20.31
C LYS A 123 -7.13 -11.00 19.31
N PRO A 124 -8.02 -10.10 18.88
CA PRO A 124 -7.69 -9.13 17.85
C PRO A 124 -6.74 -8.04 18.35
N MET A 125 -5.76 -7.66 17.48
CA MET A 125 -4.84 -6.56 17.74
C MET A 125 -4.78 -5.52 16.62
N ASP A 126 -5.69 -5.55 15.68
CA ASP A 126 -5.69 -4.68 14.47
C ASP A 126 -5.60 -3.19 14.80
N GLY A 127 -6.23 -2.73 15.90
CA GLY A 127 -6.14 -1.34 16.35
C GLY A 127 -4.71 -0.94 16.77
N VAL A 128 -3.96 -1.84 17.41
CA VAL A 128 -2.55 -1.62 17.76
C VAL A 128 -1.71 -1.51 16.50
N LEU A 129 -1.87 -2.45 15.56
CA LEU A 129 -1.13 -2.44 14.29
C LEU A 129 -1.40 -1.17 13.48
N SER A 130 -2.66 -0.75 13.38
CA SER A 130 -3.03 0.49 12.70
C SER A 130 -2.41 1.72 13.38
N GLY A 131 -2.47 1.79 14.71
CA GLY A 131 -1.89 2.88 15.50
C GLY A 131 -0.37 2.99 15.30
N LEU A 132 0.35 1.87 15.30
CA LEU A 132 1.80 1.85 15.07
C LEU A 132 2.17 2.36 13.70
N ARG A 133 1.43 1.97 12.65
CA ARG A 133 1.68 2.41 11.27
C ARG A 133 1.19 3.82 10.97
N SER A 134 0.29 4.38 11.78
CA SER A 134 -0.22 5.75 11.56
C SER A 134 0.86 6.82 11.83
N VAL A 135 1.75 6.59 12.80
CA VAL A 135 2.86 7.50 13.13
C VAL A 135 4.14 6.98 12.49
N LYS A 136 4.58 7.66 11.43
CA LYS A 136 5.72 7.26 10.61
C LYS A 136 7.05 7.62 11.27
N SER A 137 8.03 6.72 11.18
CA SER A 137 9.42 6.98 11.55
C SER A 137 10.11 7.90 10.53
N ALA A 138 11.33 8.35 10.84
CA ALA A 138 12.16 9.09 9.90
C ALA A 138 12.44 8.28 8.62
N TYR A 139 12.77 6.99 8.75
CA TYR A 139 12.96 6.08 7.63
C TYR A 139 11.71 5.96 6.74
N GLU A 140 10.54 5.81 7.35
CA GLU A 140 9.26 5.72 6.63
C GLU A 140 8.95 7.02 5.89
N LEU A 141 9.17 8.17 6.53
CA LEU A 141 9.01 9.49 5.90
C LEU A 141 9.96 9.68 4.73
N ASP A 142 11.19 9.20 4.80
CA ASP A 142 12.14 9.28 3.68
C ASP A 142 11.71 8.40 2.50
N CYS A 143 11.18 7.20 2.76
CA CYS A 143 10.57 6.37 1.72
C CYS A 143 9.35 7.06 1.08
N MET A 144 8.49 7.69 1.88
CA MET A 144 7.33 8.44 1.37
C MET A 144 7.74 9.68 0.57
N ARG A 145 8.78 10.40 1.00
CA ARG A 145 9.33 11.55 0.24
C ARG A 145 9.88 11.11 -1.11
N GLU A 146 10.57 9.97 -1.15
CA GLU A 146 11.09 9.44 -2.42
C GLU A 146 9.97 8.98 -3.34
N SER A 147 8.94 8.31 -2.79
CA SER A 147 7.70 8.01 -3.52
C SER A 147 7.08 9.29 -4.09
N GLY A 148 6.96 10.35 -3.30
CA GLY A 148 6.39 11.62 -3.74
C GLY A 148 7.21 12.33 -4.83
N ARG A 149 8.55 12.27 -4.76
CA ARG A 149 9.41 12.82 -5.82
C ARG A 149 9.24 12.07 -7.13
N LEU A 150 9.25 10.76 -7.07
CA LEU A 150 9.04 9.90 -8.25
C LEU A 150 7.64 10.12 -8.83
N HIS A 151 6.63 10.17 -7.98
CA HIS A 151 5.25 10.39 -8.35
C HIS A 151 5.10 11.73 -9.11
N ARG A 152 5.58 12.82 -8.51
CA ARG A 152 5.57 14.12 -9.15
C ARG A 152 6.29 14.11 -10.49
N TYR A 153 7.48 13.54 -10.55
CA TYR A 153 8.27 13.46 -11.79
C TYR A 153 7.53 12.72 -12.91
N VAL A 154 6.88 11.60 -12.59
CA VAL A 154 6.15 10.81 -13.60
C VAL A 154 4.83 11.48 -13.98
N ILE A 155 4.01 11.86 -13.01
CA ILE A 155 2.65 12.37 -13.28
C ILE A 155 2.67 13.79 -13.85
N GLU A 156 3.49 14.69 -13.30
CA GLU A 156 3.55 16.07 -13.76
C GLU A 156 4.55 16.27 -14.90
N GLY A 157 5.64 15.51 -14.90
CA GLY A 157 6.73 15.68 -15.86
C GLY A 157 6.64 14.82 -17.11
N LEU A 158 6.32 13.54 -16.97
CA LEU A 158 6.34 12.60 -18.08
C LEU A 158 4.95 12.31 -18.68
N ALA A 159 3.90 12.21 -17.85
CA ALA A 159 2.58 11.85 -18.34
C ALA A 159 2.05 12.76 -19.45
N PRO A 160 2.31 14.09 -19.49
CA PRO A 160 1.92 14.93 -20.61
C PRO A 160 2.49 14.48 -21.97
N ALA A 161 3.68 13.88 -21.99
CA ALA A 161 4.29 13.37 -23.23
C ALA A 161 3.64 12.06 -23.75
N PHE A 162 2.86 11.38 -22.91
CA PHE A 162 2.10 10.19 -23.31
C PHE A 162 0.72 10.54 -23.88
N LEU A 163 0.26 11.79 -23.70
CA LEU A 163 -1.00 12.26 -24.25
C LEU A 163 -0.90 12.44 -25.76
N ARG A 164 -1.69 11.68 -26.49
CA ARG A 164 -1.75 11.75 -27.95
C ARG A 164 -3.14 11.32 -28.41
N GLU A 165 -3.56 11.90 -29.52
CA GLU A 165 -4.82 11.58 -30.18
C GLU A 165 -4.96 10.07 -30.36
N GLY A 166 -6.09 9.50 -29.99
CA GLY A 166 -6.41 8.09 -30.15
C GLY A 166 -5.78 7.14 -29.12
N VAL A 167 -5.00 7.62 -28.13
CA VAL A 167 -4.55 6.74 -27.03
C VAL A 167 -5.74 6.35 -26.17
N SER A 168 -5.86 5.06 -25.83
CA SER A 168 -6.91 4.62 -24.90
C SER A 168 -6.55 4.94 -23.43
N GLU A 169 -7.56 5.07 -22.57
CA GLU A 169 -7.38 5.28 -21.13
C GLU A 169 -6.51 4.19 -20.51
N ALA A 170 -6.81 2.91 -20.82
CA ALA A 170 -6.04 1.78 -20.30
C ALA A 170 -4.58 1.80 -20.78
N ARG A 171 -4.33 2.21 -22.03
CA ARG A 171 -2.98 2.33 -22.55
C ARG A 171 -2.21 3.44 -21.87
N LEU A 172 -2.82 4.60 -21.67
CA LEU A 172 -2.22 5.72 -20.96
C LEU A 172 -1.85 5.34 -19.52
N CYS A 173 -2.76 4.71 -18.78
CA CYS A 173 -2.50 4.22 -17.43
C CYS A 173 -1.31 3.26 -17.39
N SER A 174 -1.25 2.30 -18.31
CA SER A 174 -0.16 1.32 -18.41
C SER A 174 1.19 1.97 -18.71
N GLU A 175 1.25 2.97 -19.61
CA GLU A 175 2.48 3.70 -19.93
C GLU A 175 3.01 4.49 -18.71
N ILE A 176 2.12 5.11 -17.95
CA ILE A 176 2.48 5.81 -16.71
C ILE A 176 3.01 4.83 -15.67
N CYS A 177 2.32 3.69 -15.46
CA CYS A 177 2.79 2.66 -14.53
C CYS A 177 4.15 2.10 -14.94
N THR A 178 4.38 1.86 -16.24
CA THR A 178 5.68 1.45 -16.77
C THR A 178 6.76 2.49 -16.45
N ALA A 179 6.46 3.78 -16.63
CA ALA A 179 7.40 4.85 -16.31
C ALA A 179 7.76 4.93 -14.81
N ILE A 180 6.85 4.55 -13.92
CA ILE A 180 7.11 4.40 -12.48
C ILE A 180 8.05 3.23 -12.23
N VAL A 181 7.76 2.06 -12.80
CA VAL A 181 8.54 0.82 -12.61
C VAL A 181 9.96 0.96 -13.16
N ASP A 182 10.14 1.55 -14.35
CA ASP A 182 11.45 1.79 -14.96
C ASP A 182 12.39 2.63 -14.07
N ARG A 183 11.80 3.37 -13.13
CA ARG A 183 12.54 4.22 -12.17
C ARG A 183 12.64 3.62 -10.77
N GLY A 184 12.30 2.33 -10.64
CA GLY A 184 12.40 1.58 -9.40
C GLY A 184 11.24 1.80 -8.43
N GLY A 185 10.16 2.47 -8.87
CA GLY A 185 8.93 2.57 -8.11
C GLY A 185 8.06 1.32 -8.23
N MET A 186 7.07 1.24 -7.37
CA MET A 186 6.05 0.21 -7.44
C MET A 186 4.95 0.67 -8.41
N GLY A 187 4.70 -0.10 -9.46
CA GLY A 187 3.68 0.22 -10.47
C GLY A 187 2.25 -0.15 -10.05
N ILE A 188 2.09 -0.74 -8.87
CA ILE A 188 0.79 -1.11 -8.30
C ILE A 188 0.72 -0.72 -6.83
N SER A 189 -0.48 -0.45 -6.35
CA SER A 189 -0.78 -0.29 -4.94
C SER A 189 -1.71 -1.38 -4.44
N ARG A 190 -1.52 -1.78 -3.19
CA ARG A 190 -2.33 -2.79 -2.52
C ARG A 190 -3.22 -2.15 -1.49
N TYR A 191 -4.49 -2.52 -1.55
CA TYR A 191 -5.50 -2.11 -0.59
C TYR A 191 -6.05 -3.33 0.14
N ASN A 192 -6.35 -3.19 1.40
CA ASN A 192 -7.02 -4.24 2.17
C ASN A 192 -8.55 -4.06 2.08
N GLN A 193 -9.06 -4.03 0.84
CA GLN A 193 -10.48 -3.91 0.55
C GLN A 193 -10.86 -4.93 -0.51
N PRO A 194 -12.02 -5.59 -0.39
CA PRO A 194 -12.54 -6.45 -1.44
C PRO A 194 -12.69 -5.67 -2.77
N ALA A 195 -12.29 -6.27 -3.87
CA ALA A 195 -12.30 -5.72 -5.23
C ALA A 195 -11.31 -4.56 -5.49
N ALA A 196 -10.36 -4.33 -4.58
CA ALA A 196 -9.32 -3.32 -4.74
C ALA A 196 -7.96 -3.80 -4.20
N GLU A 197 -7.68 -5.08 -4.31
CA GLU A 197 -6.51 -5.72 -3.72
C GLU A 197 -5.20 -5.23 -4.36
N ASP A 198 -5.19 -5.12 -5.69
CA ASP A 198 -4.04 -4.62 -6.45
C ASP A 198 -4.55 -3.63 -7.52
N VAL A 199 -4.10 -2.38 -7.45
CA VAL A 199 -4.58 -1.30 -8.32
C VAL A 199 -3.42 -0.59 -8.99
N LEU A 200 -3.47 -0.49 -10.33
CA LEU A 200 -2.53 0.34 -11.09
C LEU A 200 -2.89 1.83 -10.98
N GLY A 201 -4.15 2.13 -10.72
CA GLY A 201 -4.72 3.47 -10.73
C GLY A 201 -5.81 3.62 -11.78
N ILE A 202 -6.19 4.86 -12.05
CA ILE A 202 -7.22 5.25 -13.00
C ILE A 202 -6.67 6.30 -13.95
N ALA A 203 -6.83 6.08 -15.26
CA ALA A 203 -6.79 7.13 -16.27
C ALA A 203 -8.17 7.17 -16.92
N SER A 204 -8.82 8.31 -16.93
CA SER A 204 -10.18 8.44 -17.50
C SER A 204 -10.38 9.79 -18.18
N PHE A 205 -11.20 9.78 -19.25
CA PHE A 205 -11.42 10.93 -20.10
C PHE A 205 -12.87 11.42 -19.99
N SER A 206 -13.03 12.73 -19.81
CA SER A 206 -14.32 13.45 -19.81
C SER A 206 -15.39 12.73 -18.99
N GLU A 207 -16.51 12.30 -19.59
CA GLU A 207 -17.64 11.70 -18.88
C GLU A 207 -17.29 10.39 -18.17
N ASN A 208 -16.25 9.66 -18.64
CA ASN A 208 -15.85 8.42 -17.97
C ASN A 208 -15.27 8.68 -16.58
N SER A 209 -14.63 9.84 -16.37
CA SER A 209 -14.10 10.25 -15.07
C SER A 209 -15.18 10.53 -14.01
N LEU A 210 -16.42 10.73 -14.45
CA LEU A 210 -17.57 11.00 -13.57
C LEU A 210 -18.35 9.74 -13.18
N ARG A 211 -17.91 8.56 -13.63
CA ARG A 211 -18.60 7.31 -13.35
C ARG A 211 -18.22 6.79 -11.96
N PRO A 212 -19.20 6.51 -11.07
CA PRO A 212 -18.89 5.93 -9.77
C PRO A 212 -18.29 4.52 -9.93
N THR A 213 -17.35 4.19 -9.06
CA THR A 213 -16.76 2.86 -8.95
C THR A 213 -17.17 2.18 -7.63
N ALA A 214 -16.77 0.93 -7.45
CA ALA A 214 -16.89 0.24 -6.17
C ALA A 214 -15.88 0.73 -5.12
N LEU A 215 -14.90 1.54 -5.54
CA LEU A 215 -13.95 2.20 -4.63
C LEU A 215 -14.64 3.41 -3.99
N ASP A 216 -14.35 3.66 -2.72
CA ASP A 216 -14.77 4.86 -2.01
C ASP A 216 -13.87 6.04 -2.44
N SER A 217 -14.11 6.52 -3.65
CA SER A 217 -13.33 7.58 -4.30
C SER A 217 -14.25 8.52 -5.06
N PRO A 218 -13.97 9.83 -5.08
CA PRO A 218 -14.71 10.79 -5.91
C PRO A 218 -14.47 10.60 -7.42
N SER A 219 -13.37 9.94 -7.78
CA SER A 219 -13.02 9.60 -9.16
C SER A 219 -13.44 8.18 -9.51
N GLY A 220 -13.70 7.95 -10.78
CA GLY A 220 -14.09 6.63 -11.25
C GLY A 220 -13.83 6.42 -12.73
N CYS A 221 -14.18 5.25 -13.21
CA CYS A 221 -14.14 4.94 -14.64
C CYS A 221 -14.95 3.68 -14.97
N VAL A 222 -15.32 3.54 -16.22
CA VAL A 222 -15.57 2.21 -16.78
C VAL A 222 -14.20 1.59 -17.03
N GLY A 223 -13.86 0.52 -16.33
CA GLY A 223 -12.56 -0.15 -16.49
C GLY A 223 -12.45 -0.95 -17.79
N THR A 224 -11.38 -1.73 -17.90
CA THR A 224 -11.13 -2.59 -19.08
C THR A 224 -12.18 -3.69 -19.26
N SER A 225 -12.92 -4.06 -18.21
CA SER A 225 -14.02 -5.01 -18.25
C SER A 225 -14.90 -4.91 -17.01
N THR A 226 -16.02 -5.64 -16.99
CA THR A 226 -16.88 -5.74 -15.80
C THR A 226 -16.14 -6.41 -14.61
N ALA A 227 -15.09 -7.15 -14.86
CA ALA A 227 -14.25 -7.81 -13.84
C ALA A 227 -13.08 -6.94 -13.39
N MET A 228 -12.74 -5.86 -14.10
CA MET A 228 -11.67 -4.91 -13.77
C MET A 228 -12.20 -3.49 -13.85
N LYS A 229 -12.44 -2.88 -12.70
CA LYS A 229 -13.10 -1.56 -12.56
C LYS A 229 -12.12 -0.38 -12.47
N SER A 230 -10.83 -0.64 -12.44
CA SER A 230 -9.76 0.35 -12.47
C SER A 230 -9.08 0.40 -13.85
N ILE A 231 -7.99 1.13 -13.95
CA ILE A 231 -7.14 1.30 -15.13
C ILE A 231 -7.74 2.30 -16.14
N GLY A 232 -9.01 2.17 -16.50
CA GLY A 232 -9.69 2.89 -17.55
C GLY A 232 -10.13 1.97 -18.68
N SER A 233 -10.90 2.52 -19.62
CA SER A 233 -11.43 1.80 -20.77
C SER A 233 -10.35 1.51 -21.83
N SER A 234 -10.38 0.32 -22.42
CA SER A 234 -9.56 -0.01 -23.60
C SER A 234 -10.14 0.54 -24.90
N GLU A 235 -11.41 0.94 -24.91
CA GLU A 235 -12.15 1.41 -26.09
C GLU A 235 -12.27 2.93 -26.15
N ARG A 236 -12.39 3.60 -24.99
CA ARG A 236 -12.44 5.07 -24.93
C ARG A 236 -11.05 5.63 -25.24
N THR A 237 -10.97 6.41 -26.29
CA THR A 237 -9.73 7.05 -26.76
C THR A 237 -9.75 8.55 -26.55
N LEU A 238 -8.57 9.13 -26.41
CA LEU A 238 -8.36 10.56 -26.19
C LEU A 238 -8.61 11.34 -27.48
N HIS A 239 -9.39 12.42 -27.38
CA HIS A 239 -9.66 13.35 -28.47
C HIS A 239 -9.47 14.79 -28.01
N GLU A 240 -9.19 15.68 -28.99
CA GLU A 240 -9.09 17.11 -28.70
C GLU A 240 -10.38 17.62 -28.02
N GLY A 241 -10.22 18.34 -26.93
CA GLY A 241 -11.32 18.82 -26.09
C GLY A 241 -11.60 17.95 -24.86
N ASP A 242 -10.99 16.79 -24.75
CA ASP A 242 -11.16 15.95 -23.55
C ASP A 242 -10.45 16.53 -22.32
N THR A 243 -11.09 16.40 -21.17
CA THR A 243 -10.43 16.46 -19.87
C THR A 243 -9.89 15.07 -19.52
N ILE A 244 -8.74 15.02 -18.87
CA ILE A 244 -8.06 13.79 -18.51
C ILE A 244 -7.89 13.79 -16.99
N LEU A 245 -8.47 12.82 -16.31
CA LEU A 245 -8.22 12.55 -14.90
C LEU A 245 -7.18 11.42 -14.81
N LEU A 246 -6.11 11.68 -14.08
CA LEU A 246 -5.16 10.66 -13.64
C LEU A 246 -5.24 10.57 -12.13
N ASP A 247 -5.60 9.39 -11.63
CA ASP A 247 -5.65 9.04 -10.22
C ASP A 247 -4.81 7.76 -10.05
N ILE A 248 -3.50 7.96 -9.97
CA ILE A 248 -2.51 6.88 -10.09
C ILE A 248 -1.62 6.91 -8.85
N PRO A 249 -1.61 5.85 -8.05
CA PRO A 249 -0.71 5.75 -6.91
C PRO A 249 0.73 5.50 -7.33
N CYS A 250 1.66 5.93 -6.51
CA CYS A 250 3.08 5.62 -6.65
C CYS A 250 3.61 5.04 -5.35
N GLY A 251 4.49 4.05 -5.43
CA GLY A 251 5.09 3.43 -4.27
C GLY A 251 6.60 3.35 -4.35
N TRP A 252 7.25 3.47 -3.19
CA TRP A 252 8.68 3.27 -3.02
C TRP A 252 8.94 2.45 -1.76
N ARG A 253 9.55 1.26 -1.92
CA ARG A 253 9.87 0.35 -0.80
C ARG A 253 8.68 0.07 0.14
N GLY A 254 7.49 -0.15 -0.44
CA GLY A 254 6.29 -0.45 0.33
C GLY A 254 5.54 0.77 0.91
N TYR A 255 6.03 2.00 0.67
CA TYR A 255 5.38 3.24 1.08
C TYR A 255 4.80 3.94 -0.13
N HIS A 256 3.54 4.31 -0.05
CA HIS A 256 2.79 4.86 -1.17
C HIS A 256 2.47 6.35 -0.98
N THR A 257 2.41 7.04 -2.10
CA THR A 257 1.77 8.35 -2.26
C THR A 257 0.64 8.19 -3.24
N ASP A 258 -0.41 8.95 -3.04
CA ASP A 258 -1.58 9.00 -3.89
C ASP A 258 -1.80 10.43 -4.36
N LYS A 259 -2.14 10.60 -5.64
CA LYS A 259 -2.34 11.90 -6.25
C LYS A 259 -3.24 11.82 -7.45
N SER A 260 -4.27 12.64 -7.44
CA SER A 260 -5.10 12.91 -8.61
C SER A 260 -4.68 14.20 -9.29
N ILE A 261 -4.64 14.21 -10.61
CA ILE A 261 -4.37 15.40 -11.40
C ILE A 261 -5.27 15.42 -12.64
N THR A 262 -5.69 16.63 -13.03
CA THR A 262 -6.51 16.83 -14.23
C THR A 262 -5.74 17.62 -15.27
N PHE A 263 -5.75 17.14 -16.51
CA PHE A 263 -5.27 17.82 -17.70
C PHE A 263 -6.42 18.15 -18.66
N TYR A 264 -6.15 19.03 -19.59
CA TYR A 264 -7.00 19.29 -20.74
C TYR A 264 -6.20 19.00 -22.02
N TYR A 265 -6.77 18.23 -22.93
CA TYR A 265 -6.12 17.91 -24.20
C TYR A 265 -6.59 18.83 -25.32
N GLY A 266 -5.72 19.70 -25.78
CA GLY A 266 -5.99 20.72 -26.78
C GLY A 266 -5.76 22.16 -26.27
N GLU A 267 -6.31 23.14 -27.00
CA GLU A 267 -6.18 24.56 -26.68
C GLU A 267 -7.35 25.01 -25.78
N LEU A 268 -7.13 25.05 -24.48
CA LEU A 268 -8.17 25.42 -23.49
C LEU A 268 -8.81 26.79 -23.80
N ASP A 269 -8.06 27.75 -24.35
CA ASP A 269 -8.60 29.08 -24.67
C ASP A 269 -9.67 29.06 -25.74
N LYS A 270 -9.72 28.03 -26.58
CA LYS A 270 -10.79 27.81 -27.55
C LYS A 270 -12.04 27.17 -26.96
N HIS A 271 -11.98 26.67 -25.73
CA HIS A 271 -13.13 26.02 -25.10
C HIS A 271 -14.14 27.08 -24.64
N PRO A 272 -15.47 26.95 -24.96
CA PRO A 272 -16.48 27.92 -24.59
C PRO A 272 -16.56 28.26 -23.09
N GLN A 273 -16.19 27.30 -22.22
CA GLN A 273 -16.18 27.46 -20.78
C GLN A 273 -14.77 27.61 -20.19
N SER A 274 -13.77 28.03 -20.98
CA SER A 274 -12.37 28.12 -20.54
C SER A 274 -12.19 28.93 -19.26
N GLY A 275 -12.93 30.02 -19.10
CA GLY A 275 -12.94 30.86 -17.89
C GLY A 275 -13.42 30.08 -16.64
N VAL A 276 -14.49 29.30 -16.78
CA VAL A 276 -15.02 28.47 -15.67
C VAL A 276 -14.03 27.39 -15.28
N ILE A 277 -13.43 26.71 -16.26
CA ILE A 277 -12.44 25.64 -16.02
C ILE A 277 -11.21 26.21 -15.29
N ARG A 278 -10.69 27.37 -15.70
CA ARG A 278 -9.58 28.05 -15.04
C ARG A 278 -9.92 28.43 -13.61
N ALA A 279 -11.08 29.05 -13.39
CA ALA A 279 -11.54 29.46 -12.06
C ALA A 279 -11.70 28.24 -11.13
N ALA A 280 -12.29 27.14 -11.61
CA ALA A 280 -12.43 25.91 -10.84
C ALA A 280 -11.06 25.33 -10.45
N ARG A 281 -10.10 25.29 -11.39
CA ARG A 281 -8.72 24.86 -11.11
C ARG A 281 -8.04 25.71 -10.04
N GLU A 282 -8.16 27.02 -10.12
CA GLU A 282 -7.60 27.96 -9.14
C GLU A 282 -8.22 27.75 -7.75
N GLN A 283 -9.53 27.52 -7.68
CA GLN A 283 -10.22 27.19 -6.43
C GLN A 283 -9.70 25.88 -5.83
N CYS A 284 -9.52 24.82 -6.63
CA CYS A 284 -8.97 23.56 -6.15
C CYS A 284 -7.56 23.74 -5.56
N ILE A 285 -6.67 24.48 -6.25
CA ILE A 285 -5.32 24.78 -5.76
C ILE A 285 -5.37 25.58 -4.44
N THR A 286 -6.26 26.56 -4.36
CA THR A 286 -6.44 27.35 -3.14
C THR A 286 -6.89 26.47 -1.97
N LEU A 287 -7.90 25.63 -2.18
CA LEU A 287 -8.40 24.71 -1.15
C LEU A 287 -7.33 23.69 -0.72
N GLU A 288 -6.53 23.16 -1.65
CA GLU A 288 -5.42 22.26 -1.34
C GLU A 288 -4.40 22.96 -0.43
N ASN A 289 -3.98 24.18 -0.77
CA ASN A 289 -3.03 24.95 0.03
C ASN A 289 -3.58 25.33 1.41
N GLU A 290 -4.84 25.76 1.49
CA GLU A 290 -5.51 26.08 2.74
C GLU A 290 -5.60 24.83 3.63
N THR A 291 -6.04 23.69 3.07
CA THR A 291 -6.11 22.42 3.80
C THR A 291 -4.74 22.01 4.32
N ALA A 292 -3.70 22.07 3.47
CA ALA A 292 -2.33 21.76 3.86
C ALA A 292 -1.84 22.66 5.01
N SER A 293 -2.24 23.94 5.01
CA SER A 293 -1.88 24.89 6.07
C SER A 293 -2.54 24.60 7.42
N LEU A 294 -3.67 23.85 7.42
CA LEU A 294 -4.40 23.47 8.63
C LEU A 294 -3.86 22.20 9.28
N LEU A 295 -3.08 21.40 8.54
CA LEU A 295 -2.53 20.16 9.06
C LEU A 295 -1.53 20.46 10.19
N ARG A 296 -1.69 19.76 11.31
CA ARG A 296 -0.84 19.83 12.50
C ARG A 296 -0.46 18.43 12.94
N ALA A 297 0.68 18.29 13.59
CA ALA A 297 1.07 17.06 14.25
C ALA A 297 0.23 16.86 15.53
N GLY A 298 -0.36 15.69 15.71
CA GLY A 298 -1.17 15.31 16.87
C GLY A 298 -2.67 15.29 16.64
#